data_cb82eb3c277c59a090e7ca2bd63f4d3a
#
_entry.id   cb82eb3c277c59a090e7ca2bd63f4d3a
#
_cell.length_a   1.000
_cell.length_b   1.000
_cell.length_c   1.000
_cell.angle_alpha   90.00
_cell.angle_beta   90.00
_cell.angle_gamma   90.00
#
_symmetry.space_group_name_H-M   'P 1'
#
loop_
_entity.id
_entity.type
_entity.pdbx_description
1 polymer ?
#
loop_
_entity_poly.entity_id
_entity_poly.type
_entity_poly.pdbx_seq_one_letter_code
_entity_poly.pdbx_strand_id
1 'polypeptide(L)'
;MFARRFRVMAVVIATLALPACQNKPPMQKLPEISFANLRPIALDVAQLEIVPEYVSPGRSPNVEHLMPVSPEGAAVRWAQDRLKPVGTTGSAQVVIKDAKVVETALKTDKGVSGLFKKEQEARYDGALDVQIRILDERHMPVADVVARATRSRTVPEGITINERDRVFYEISEALAKDIDQQLTQLIPTYLNRWVR
;
A
#
# COMPACT_ATOMS: atom_id res chain seq x y z
N MET A 1 -43.13 8.80 -79.51
CA MET A 1 -43.48 9.51 -78.29
C MET A 1 -42.60 9.02 -77.18
N PHE A 2 -41.89 9.93 -76.54
CA PHE A 2 -40.71 9.66 -75.72
C PHE A 2 -41.07 9.13 -74.34
N ALA A 3 -40.49 7.95 -73.94
CA ALA A 3 -40.49 7.46 -72.58
C ALA A 3 -39.10 7.71 -71.97
N ARG A 4 -39.04 8.66 -71.05
CA ARG A 4 -37.85 9.12 -70.36
C ARG A 4 -37.55 8.18 -69.16
N ARG A 5 -36.52 7.36 -69.28
CA ARG A 5 -36.04 6.47 -68.19
C ARG A 5 -35.31 7.29 -67.17
N PHE A 6 -35.85 7.45 -65.96
CA PHE A 6 -35.18 7.97 -64.77
C PHE A 6 -34.38 6.85 -64.10
N ARG A 7 -33.05 6.91 -64.18
CA ARG A 7 -32.19 6.05 -63.45
C ARG A 7 -31.97 6.67 -62.05
N VAL A 8 -32.53 6.06 -61.05
CA VAL A 8 -32.25 6.39 -59.63
C VAL A 8 -30.92 5.72 -59.27
N MET A 9 -29.89 6.53 -59.06
CA MET A 9 -28.59 6.09 -58.62
C MET A 9 -28.63 6.03 -57.10
N ALA A 10 -28.75 4.81 -56.51
CA ALA A 10 -28.66 4.58 -55.10
C ALA A 10 -27.18 4.67 -54.66
N VAL A 11 -26.81 5.72 -53.95
CA VAL A 11 -25.51 5.86 -53.31
C VAL A 11 -25.57 5.09 -52.00
N VAL A 12 -24.91 3.91 -51.95
CA VAL A 12 -24.72 3.14 -50.72
C VAL A 12 -23.53 3.77 -49.97
N ILE A 13 -23.84 4.53 -48.93
CA ILE A 13 -22.83 5.00 -47.98
C ILE A 13 -22.51 3.84 -47.03
N ALA A 14 -21.42 3.16 -47.28
CA ALA A 14 -20.84 2.17 -46.34
C ALA A 14 -20.19 2.93 -45.21
N THR A 15 -20.87 3.03 -44.08
CA THR A 15 -20.28 3.51 -42.80
C THR A 15 -19.30 2.47 -42.28
N LEU A 16 -17.98 2.71 -42.45
CA LEU A 16 -16.92 1.97 -41.77
C LEU A 16 -17.01 2.28 -40.26
N ALA A 17 -17.66 1.40 -39.51
CA ALA A 17 -17.56 1.36 -38.07
C ALA A 17 -16.15 0.84 -37.70
N LEU A 18 -15.21 1.74 -37.43
CA LEU A 18 -13.93 1.41 -36.86
C LEU A 18 -14.18 0.93 -35.41
N PRO A 19 -13.86 -0.32 -35.05
CA PRO A 19 -13.85 -0.71 -33.64
C PRO A 19 -12.77 0.10 -32.95
N ALA A 20 -13.15 1.09 -32.13
CA ALA A 20 -12.27 1.73 -31.20
C ALA A 20 -11.87 0.65 -30.15
N CYS A 21 -10.79 -0.06 -30.42
CA CYS A 21 -10.14 -0.89 -29.42
C CYS A 21 -9.72 0.04 -28.28
N GLN A 22 -10.51 0.08 -27.22
CA GLN A 22 -10.09 0.64 -25.96
C GLN A 22 -8.98 -0.28 -25.41
N ASN A 23 -7.74 -0.02 -25.82
CA ASN A 23 -6.58 -0.60 -25.17
C ASN A 23 -6.53 -0.03 -23.75
N LYS A 24 -7.18 -0.75 -22.80
CA LYS A 24 -6.91 -0.53 -21.38
C LYS A 24 -5.43 -0.79 -21.18
N PRO A 25 -4.65 0.18 -20.68
CA PRO A 25 -3.23 -0.05 -20.42
C PRO A 25 -3.13 -1.31 -19.54
N PRO A 26 -2.19 -2.21 -19.82
CA PRO A 26 -2.04 -3.42 -19.02
C PRO A 26 -1.83 -3.02 -17.57
N MET A 27 -2.61 -3.62 -16.66
CA MET A 27 -2.41 -3.44 -15.23
C MET A 27 -0.99 -3.85 -14.90
N GLN A 28 -0.22 -2.94 -14.31
CA GLN A 28 1.13 -3.22 -13.88
C GLN A 28 1.07 -4.25 -12.74
N LYS A 29 1.66 -5.43 -12.94
CA LYS A 29 1.85 -6.38 -11.85
C LYS A 29 2.97 -5.84 -10.95
N LEU A 30 2.59 -5.30 -9.80
CA LEU A 30 3.54 -4.95 -8.76
C LEU A 30 4.01 -6.24 -8.06
N PRO A 31 5.29 -6.33 -7.66
CA PRO A 31 5.79 -7.49 -6.91
C PRO A 31 5.06 -7.59 -5.56
N GLU A 32 5.06 -8.77 -4.97
CA GLU A 32 4.51 -8.96 -3.63
C GLU A 32 5.50 -8.39 -2.60
N ILE A 33 5.00 -7.61 -1.63
CA ILE A 33 5.80 -7.20 -0.47
C ILE A 33 5.94 -8.43 0.42
N SER A 34 7.15 -9.00 0.50
CA SER A 34 7.43 -10.20 1.28
C SER A 34 8.77 -10.08 1.99
N PHE A 35 8.83 -10.67 3.17
CA PHE A 35 10.01 -10.76 4.04
C PHE A 35 10.43 -12.23 4.27
N ALA A 36 9.86 -13.17 3.54
CA ALA A 36 10.10 -14.60 3.68
C ALA A 36 11.54 -15.02 3.35
N ASN A 37 12.28 -14.18 2.60
CA ASN A 37 13.72 -14.37 2.31
C ASN A 37 14.63 -13.97 3.48
N LEU A 38 14.10 -13.31 4.51
CA LEU A 38 14.85 -12.92 5.71
C LEU A 38 14.74 -14.02 6.77
N ARG A 39 15.74 -14.06 7.66
CA ARG A 39 15.75 -15.03 8.80
C ARG A 39 14.56 -14.74 9.70
N PRO A 40 13.69 -15.72 9.98
CA PRO A 40 12.60 -15.55 10.94
C PRO A 40 13.11 -15.24 12.34
N ILE A 41 12.34 -14.49 13.09
CA ILE A 41 12.57 -14.21 14.52
C ILE A 41 11.75 -15.23 15.31
N ALA A 42 12.43 -16.16 15.97
CA ALA A 42 11.79 -17.19 16.78
C ALA A 42 11.41 -16.61 18.14
N LEU A 43 10.12 -16.60 18.46
CA LEU A 43 9.58 -16.13 19.74
C LEU A 43 9.18 -17.32 20.61
N ASP A 44 9.66 -17.34 21.85
CA ASP A 44 9.35 -18.36 22.85
C ASP A 44 7.93 -18.14 23.44
N VAL A 45 6.93 -18.26 22.58
CA VAL A 45 5.49 -18.19 22.90
C VAL A 45 4.76 -19.29 22.17
N ALA A 46 3.60 -19.72 22.69
CA ALA A 46 2.80 -20.78 22.07
C ALA A 46 2.00 -20.27 20.86
N GLN A 47 1.62 -18.98 20.85
CA GLN A 47 0.72 -18.43 19.83
C GLN A 47 1.19 -17.04 19.38
N LEU A 48 0.90 -16.73 18.13
CA LEU A 48 1.06 -15.39 17.55
C LEU A 48 -0.29 -14.92 17.01
N GLU A 49 -0.72 -13.76 17.46
CA GLU A 49 -1.94 -13.11 17.02
C GLU A 49 -1.60 -11.78 16.33
N ILE A 50 -2.26 -11.47 15.21
CA ILE A 50 -2.12 -10.18 14.53
C ILE A 50 -3.43 -9.41 14.73
N VAL A 51 -3.33 -8.23 15.36
CA VAL A 51 -4.46 -7.41 15.79
C VAL A 51 -4.39 -6.05 15.10
N PRO A 52 -5.12 -5.84 13.98
CA PRO A 52 -5.27 -4.51 13.40
C PRO A 52 -6.17 -3.66 14.31
N GLU A 53 -5.59 -2.70 15.02
CA GLU A 53 -6.37 -1.71 15.80
C GLU A 53 -6.70 -0.47 14.95
N TYR A 54 -5.91 -0.20 13.91
CA TYR A 54 -6.18 0.91 12.99
C TYR A 54 -7.41 0.62 12.13
N VAL A 55 -8.32 1.58 12.07
CA VAL A 55 -9.50 1.52 11.20
C VAL A 55 -9.41 2.66 10.19
N SER A 56 -9.24 2.30 8.91
CA SER A 56 -9.22 3.29 7.84
C SER A 56 -10.55 4.03 7.74
N PRO A 57 -10.55 5.38 7.66
CA PRO A 57 -11.76 6.15 7.43
C PRO A 57 -12.44 5.86 6.08
N GLY A 58 -11.72 5.24 5.12
CA GLY A 58 -12.22 4.90 3.79
C GLY A 58 -12.62 6.09 2.93
N ARG A 59 -12.12 7.29 3.25
CA ARG A 59 -12.46 8.56 2.57
C ARG A 59 -11.33 9.57 2.68
N SER A 60 -11.32 10.53 1.74
CA SER A 60 -10.38 11.67 1.77
C SER A 60 -10.38 12.37 3.13
N PRO A 61 -9.20 12.82 3.61
CA PRO A 61 -7.92 12.82 2.91
C PRO A 61 -7.15 11.49 2.99
N ASN A 62 -7.69 10.47 3.63
CA ASN A 62 -7.08 9.16 3.73
C ASN A 62 -7.24 8.37 2.44
N VAL A 63 -6.13 7.76 1.95
CA VAL A 63 -6.08 7.07 0.64
C VAL A 63 -5.59 5.63 0.71
N GLU A 64 -5.27 5.11 1.90
CA GLU A 64 -4.78 3.74 2.08
C GLU A 64 -5.72 2.66 1.54
N HIS A 65 -7.03 2.93 1.51
CA HIS A 65 -8.07 2.04 0.94
C HIS A 65 -8.03 1.97 -0.60
N LEU A 66 -7.33 2.91 -1.26
CA LEU A 66 -7.14 2.96 -2.71
C LEU A 66 -5.83 2.30 -3.15
N MET A 67 -4.97 1.92 -2.20
CA MET A 67 -3.63 1.42 -2.48
C MET A 67 -3.67 -0.05 -2.91
N PRO A 68 -2.85 -0.47 -3.89
CA PRO A 68 -2.73 -1.89 -4.29
C PRO A 68 -2.33 -2.80 -3.13
N VAL A 69 -1.46 -2.30 -2.26
CA VAL A 69 -1.08 -2.90 -0.98
C VAL A 69 -1.09 -1.79 0.06
N SER A 70 -1.97 -1.87 1.05
CA SER A 70 -2.00 -0.90 2.16
C SER A 70 -0.81 -1.11 3.11
N PRO A 71 -0.40 -0.07 3.88
CA PRO A 71 0.60 -0.24 4.94
C PRO A 71 0.20 -1.31 5.97
N GLU A 72 -1.09 -1.41 6.32
CA GLU A 72 -1.61 -2.47 7.18
C GLU A 72 -1.38 -3.85 6.59
N GLY A 73 -1.75 -4.06 5.31
CA GLY A 73 -1.53 -5.32 4.62
C GLY A 73 -0.05 -5.71 4.55
N ALA A 74 0.84 -4.73 4.33
CA ALA A 74 2.28 -4.94 4.35
C ALA A 74 2.80 -5.32 5.75
N ALA A 75 2.27 -4.72 6.83
CA ALA A 75 2.62 -5.06 8.21
C ALA A 75 2.13 -6.46 8.61
N VAL A 76 0.91 -6.84 8.19
CA VAL A 76 0.38 -8.20 8.39
C VAL A 76 1.29 -9.23 7.72
N ARG A 77 1.67 -8.99 6.46
CA ARG A 77 2.59 -9.88 5.73
C ARG A 77 3.95 -9.96 6.42
N TRP A 78 4.50 -8.81 6.84
CA TRP A 78 5.74 -8.78 7.61
C TRP A 78 5.66 -9.67 8.84
N ALA A 79 4.61 -9.54 9.65
CA ALA A 79 4.45 -10.34 10.87
C ALA A 79 4.38 -11.84 10.57
N GLN A 80 3.63 -12.25 9.54
CA GLN A 80 3.51 -13.65 9.09
C GLN A 80 4.84 -14.24 8.62
N ASP A 81 5.63 -13.46 7.88
CA ASP A 81 6.91 -13.90 7.34
C ASP A 81 8.00 -13.96 8.39
N ARG A 82 8.08 -12.93 9.27
CA ARG A 82 9.20 -12.69 10.17
C ARG A 82 9.08 -13.33 11.55
N LEU A 83 7.87 -13.43 12.10
CA LEU A 83 7.68 -13.90 13.46
C LEU A 83 7.20 -15.35 13.49
N LYS A 84 7.87 -16.18 14.29
CA LYS A 84 7.51 -17.61 14.42
C LYS A 84 7.38 -17.97 15.90
N PRO A 85 6.19 -18.38 16.37
CA PRO A 85 6.02 -18.93 17.70
C PRO A 85 6.67 -20.30 17.76
N VAL A 86 7.56 -20.51 18.73
CA VAL A 86 8.31 -21.77 18.93
C VAL A 86 8.27 -22.26 20.37
N GLY A 87 7.58 -21.52 21.26
CA GLY A 87 7.39 -21.89 22.66
C GLY A 87 6.12 -22.71 22.90
N THR A 88 5.83 -22.94 24.18
CA THR A 88 4.70 -23.78 24.61
C THR A 88 3.70 -23.03 25.51
N THR A 89 4.04 -21.82 25.98
CA THR A 89 3.22 -21.03 26.91
C THR A 89 3.18 -19.57 26.47
N GLY A 90 2.17 -18.83 26.93
CA GLY A 90 1.98 -17.43 26.61
C GLY A 90 1.67 -17.17 25.14
N SER A 91 1.56 -15.90 24.79
CA SER A 91 1.29 -15.47 23.41
C SER A 91 1.99 -14.17 23.07
N ALA A 92 2.19 -13.91 21.78
CA ALA A 92 2.60 -12.62 21.27
C ALA A 92 1.47 -12.02 20.45
N GLN A 93 1.19 -10.73 20.64
CA GLN A 93 0.27 -9.96 19.82
C GLN A 93 1.05 -8.94 19.00
N VAL A 94 0.86 -8.95 17.70
CA VAL A 94 1.32 -7.89 16.79
C VAL A 94 0.17 -6.93 16.54
N VAL A 95 0.24 -5.77 17.18
CA VAL A 95 -0.80 -4.76 17.13
C VAL A 95 -0.43 -3.68 16.12
N ILE A 96 -1.25 -3.50 15.09
CA ILE A 96 -1.07 -2.43 14.10
C ILE A 96 -1.89 -1.24 14.56
N LYS A 97 -1.23 -0.23 15.14
CA LYS A 97 -1.87 0.92 15.79
C LYS A 97 -2.18 2.07 14.84
N ASP A 98 -1.35 2.27 13.84
CA ASP A 98 -1.55 3.25 12.77
C ASP A 98 -1.02 2.68 11.44
N ALA A 99 -1.77 2.90 10.38
CA ALA A 99 -1.40 2.46 9.03
C ALA A 99 -1.97 3.43 7.98
N LYS A 100 -2.04 4.72 8.33
CA LYS A 100 -2.66 5.74 7.48
C LYS A 100 -1.76 6.19 6.34
N VAL A 101 -2.39 6.62 5.27
CA VAL A 101 -1.77 7.42 4.21
C VAL A 101 -2.67 8.60 3.90
N VAL A 102 -2.15 9.80 4.08
CA VAL A 102 -2.91 11.05 3.91
C VAL A 102 -2.43 11.76 2.65
N GLU A 103 -3.38 12.11 1.78
CA GLU A 103 -3.14 12.94 0.61
C GLU A 103 -3.32 14.42 0.96
N THR A 104 -2.33 15.23 0.60
CA THR A 104 -2.38 16.69 0.71
C THR A 104 -2.20 17.30 -0.67
N ALA A 105 -3.20 18.03 -1.16
CA ALA A 105 -3.09 18.81 -2.39
C ALA A 105 -2.07 19.92 -2.21
N LEU A 106 -1.15 20.05 -3.16
CA LEU A 106 -0.15 21.09 -3.18
C LEU A 106 -0.63 22.24 -4.07
N LYS A 107 -0.24 23.47 -3.72
CA LYS A 107 -0.55 24.64 -4.56
C LYS A 107 0.32 24.58 -5.81
N THR A 108 -0.32 24.53 -6.98
CA THR A 108 0.32 24.67 -8.27
C THR A 108 0.24 26.12 -8.72
N ASP A 109 1.36 26.67 -9.23
CA ASP A 109 1.41 28.04 -9.74
C ASP A 109 0.94 28.05 -11.20
N LYS A 110 -0.31 28.48 -11.44
CA LYS A 110 -0.93 28.52 -12.78
C LYS A 110 -0.46 29.73 -13.61
N GLY A 111 0.63 30.41 -13.24
CA GLY A 111 1.23 31.51 -13.98
C GLY A 111 1.93 31.07 -15.27
N VAL A 112 2.32 32.06 -16.10
CA VAL A 112 3.01 31.82 -17.38
C VAL A 112 4.32 31.03 -17.21
N SER A 113 4.96 31.08 -16.02
CA SER A 113 6.13 30.29 -15.65
C SER A 113 5.82 28.82 -15.36
N GLY A 114 4.58 28.46 -14.99
CA GLY A 114 4.11 27.09 -14.75
C GLY A 114 3.94 26.26 -16.02
N LEU A 115 3.78 26.90 -17.19
CA LEU A 115 3.61 26.22 -18.47
C LEU A 115 4.85 25.40 -18.90
N PHE A 116 6.01 25.63 -18.29
CA PHE A 116 7.27 24.97 -18.63
C PHE A 116 7.83 24.07 -17.50
N LYS A 117 7.14 23.95 -16.36
CA LYS A 117 7.56 23.12 -15.23
C LYS A 117 6.45 22.15 -14.85
N LYS A 118 6.79 20.84 -14.75
CA LYS A 118 5.91 19.88 -14.07
C LYS A 118 5.89 20.22 -12.58
N GLU A 119 4.81 20.81 -12.12
CA GLU A 119 4.62 21.13 -10.69
C GLU A 119 4.16 19.88 -9.92
N GLN A 120 4.39 19.89 -8.61
CA GLN A 120 3.92 18.83 -7.73
C GLN A 120 2.47 19.12 -7.36
N GLU A 121 1.56 18.19 -7.66
CA GLU A 121 0.12 18.35 -7.44
C GLU A 121 -0.32 17.85 -6.07
N ALA A 122 0.27 16.76 -5.62
CA ALA A 122 -0.09 16.14 -4.35
C ALA A 122 1.12 15.59 -3.59
N ARG A 123 0.95 15.51 -2.27
CA ARG A 123 1.88 14.83 -1.36
C ARG A 123 1.12 13.75 -0.60
N TYR A 124 1.70 12.57 -0.56
CA TYR A 124 1.24 11.45 0.24
C TYR A 124 2.13 11.30 1.47
N ASP A 125 1.53 11.38 2.65
CA ASP A 125 2.22 11.21 3.94
C ASP A 125 1.72 9.90 4.57
N GLY A 126 2.58 8.87 4.58
CA GLY A 126 2.31 7.56 5.17
C GLY A 126 2.89 7.44 6.57
N ALA A 127 2.15 6.77 7.46
CA ALA A 127 2.60 6.37 8.79
C ALA A 127 2.24 4.91 9.05
N LEU A 128 3.13 4.21 9.76
CA LEU A 128 2.91 2.84 10.22
C LEU A 128 3.46 2.72 11.63
N ASP A 129 2.61 2.28 12.58
CA ASP A 129 2.95 2.06 13.99
C ASP A 129 2.60 0.61 14.35
N VAL A 130 3.62 -0.18 14.71
CA VAL A 130 3.50 -1.60 15.05
C VAL A 130 4.04 -1.83 16.45
N GLN A 131 3.22 -2.44 17.31
CA GLN A 131 3.61 -2.87 18.65
C GLN A 131 3.58 -4.40 18.72
N ILE A 132 4.60 -4.99 19.31
CA ILE A 132 4.59 -6.41 19.69
C ILE A 132 4.46 -6.46 21.21
N ARG A 133 3.40 -7.11 21.68
CA ARG A 133 3.14 -7.38 23.12
C ARG A 133 3.36 -8.84 23.42
N ILE A 134 4.02 -9.14 24.50
CA ILE A 134 4.10 -10.51 25.04
C ILE A 134 3.09 -10.61 26.18
N LEU A 135 2.25 -11.62 26.12
CA LEU A 135 1.26 -11.93 27.16
C LEU A 135 1.64 -13.25 27.84
N ASP A 136 1.48 -13.28 29.15
CA ASP A 136 1.66 -14.51 29.94
C ASP A 136 0.46 -15.48 29.76
N GLU A 137 0.48 -16.60 30.47
CA GLU A 137 -0.61 -17.61 30.45
C GLU A 137 -1.95 -17.08 30.96
N ARG A 138 -1.95 -15.96 31.67
CA ARG A 138 -3.15 -15.28 32.18
C ARG A 138 -3.60 -14.16 31.24
N HIS A 139 -3.02 -14.08 30.05
CA HIS A 139 -3.23 -13.01 29.06
C HIS A 139 -2.87 -11.61 29.58
N MET A 140 -1.98 -11.50 30.55
CA MET A 140 -1.50 -10.22 31.05
C MET A 140 -0.24 -9.79 30.29
N PRO A 141 -0.15 -8.52 29.86
CA PRO A 141 1.02 -8.02 29.16
C PRO A 141 2.23 -7.96 30.12
N VAL A 142 3.33 -8.61 29.74
CA VAL A 142 4.55 -8.70 30.53
C VAL A 142 5.75 -8.01 29.90
N ALA A 143 5.69 -7.78 28.59
CA ALA A 143 6.70 -6.99 27.85
C ALA A 143 6.11 -6.49 26.54
N ASP A 144 6.68 -5.41 26.03
CA ASP A 144 6.31 -4.90 24.69
C ASP A 144 7.46 -4.15 24.03
N VAL A 145 7.32 -3.96 22.72
CA VAL A 145 8.19 -3.14 21.90
C VAL A 145 7.39 -2.47 20.81
N VAL A 146 7.73 -1.22 20.48
CA VAL A 146 7.04 -0.42 19.48
C VAL A 146 8.03 0.06 18.42
N ALA A 147 7.65 -0.08 17.15
CA ALA A 147 8.33 0.54 16.02
C ALA A 147 7.40 1.48 15.27
N ARG A 148 7.93 2.61 14.80
CA ARG A 148 7.20 3.63 14.06
C ARG A 148 7.96 4.04 12.82
N ALA A 149 7.25 4.13 11.70
CA ALA A 149 7.81 4.58 10.45
C ALA A 149 6.92 5.65 9.82
N THR A 150 7.54 6.61 9.13
CA THR A 150 6.83 7.61 8.32
C THR A 150 7.53 7.76 6.97
N ARG A 151 6.75 7.96 5.92
CA ARG A 151 7.25 8.21 4.56
C ARG A 151 6.40 9.26 3.87
N SER A 152 7.06 10.16 3.15
CA SER A 152 6.41 11.14 2.29
C SER A 152 6.84 10.98 0.85
N ARG A 153 5.90 11.15 -0.09
CA ARG A 153 6.15 11.21 -1.53
C ARG A 153 5.30 12.30 -2.14
N THR A 154 5.91 13.13 -2.99
CA THR A 154 5.19 14.07 -3.84
C THR A 154 5.05 13.50 -5.24
N VAL A 155 3.95 13.84 -5.90
CA VAL A 155 3.67 13.42 -7.27
C VAL A 155 3.39 14.64 -8.14
N PRO A 156 3.87 14.64 -9.40
CA PRO A 156 3.61 15.73 -10.33
C PRO A 156 2.17 15.70 -10.84
N GLU A 157 1.74 16.82 -11.41
CA GLU A 157 0.45 16.93 -12.11
C GLU A 157 0.32 15.92 -13.25
N GLY A 158 -0.87 15.31 -13.37
CA GLY A 158 -1.23 14.45 -14.49
C GLY A 158 -0.56 13.06 -14.49
N ILE A 159 -0.14 12.53 -13.34
CA ILE A 159 0.35 11.14 -13.27
C ILE A 159 -0.75 10.15 -13.65
N THR A 160 -0.35 9.07 -14.30
CA THR A 160 -1.25 7.97 -14.63
C THR A 160 -1.64 7.16 -13.38
N ILE A 161 -2.73 6.40 -13.46
CA ILE A 161 -3.15 5.48 -12.38
C ILE A 161 -2.02 4.50 -12.04
N ASN A 162 -1.35 3.93 -13.06
CA ASN A 162 -0.25 2.99 -12.83
C ASN A 162 0.96 3.63 -12.12
N GLU A 163 1.27 4.88 -12.43
CA GLU A 163 2.36 5.62 -11.74
C GLU A 163 1.97 5.90 -10.29
N ARG A 164 0.72 6.28 -10.04
CA ARG A 164 0.21 6.48 -8.67
C ARG A 164 0.23 5.18 -7.86
N ASP A 165 -0.21 4.07 -8.45
CA ASP A 165 -0.19 2.76 -7.81
C ASP A 165 1.23 2.32 -7.46
N ARG A 166 2.21 2.65 -8.30
CA ARG A 166 3.63 2.42 -8.01
C ARG A 166 4.10 3.26 -6.81
N VAL A 167 3.75 4.55 -6.76
CA VAL A 167 4.08 5.42 -5.62
C VAL A 167 3.46 4.88 -4.33
N PHE A 168 2.21 4.45 -4.37
CA PHE A 168 1.52 3.83 -3.25
C PHE A 168 2.22 2.56 -2.77
N TYR A 169 2.56 1.67 -3.71
CA TYR A 169 3.33 0.47 -3.40
C TYR A 169 4.67 0.81 -2.73
N GLU A 170 5.44 1.75 -3.29
CA GLU A 170 6.73 2.19 -2.75
C GLU A 170 6.62 2.76 -1.33
N ILE A 171 5.54 3.48 -1.02
CA ILE A 171 5.27 3.98 0.34
C ILE A 171 5.07 2.81 1.30
N SER A 172 4.18 1.85 0.97
CA SER A 172 3.90 0.70 1.82
C SER A 172 5.13 -0.19 2.02
N GLU A 173 5.88 -0.45 0.94
CA GLU A 173 7.10 -1.23 1.00
C GLU A 173 8.16 -0.56 1.89
N ALA A 174 8.38 0.75 1.72
CA ALA A 174 9.35 1.49 2.51
C ALA A 174 8.98 1.53 4.00
N LEU A 175 7.71 1.76 4.33
CA LEU A 175 7.21 1.74 5.71
C LEU A 175 7.45 0.36 6.35
N ALA A 176 7.08 -0.72 5.65
CA ALA A 176 7.26 -2.07 6.18
C ALA A 176 8.73 -2.47 6.33
N LYS A 177 9.62 -2.04 5.42
CA LYS A 177 11.08 -2.22 5.54
C LYS A 177 11.65 -1.50 6.75
N ASP A 178 11.19 -0.27 7.03
CA ASP A 178 11.64 0.48 8.21
C ASP A 178 11.18 -0.19 9.50
N ILE A 179 9.95 -0.70 9.54
CA ILE A 179 9.43 -1.48 10.68
C ILE A 179 10.28 -2.74 10.88
N ASP A 180 10.58 -3.49 9.80
CA ASP A 180 11.46 -4.67 9.89
C ASP A 180 12.83 -4.32 10.47
N GLN A 181 13.46 -3.26 9.96
CA GLN A 181 14.77 -2.83 10.42
C GLN A 181 14.78 -2.47 11.91
N GLN A 182 13.78 -1.72 12.37
CA GLN A 182 13.65 -1.32 13.76
C GLN A 182 13.38 -2.54 14.65
N LEU A 183 12.38 -3.36 14.32
CA LEU A 183 11.99 -4.50 15.15
C LEU A 183 13.07 -5.59 15.18
N THR A 184 13.85 -5.77 14.12
CA THR A 184 15.00 -6.68 14.11
C THR A 184 16.05 -6.29 15.19
N GLN A 185 16.17 -5.01 15.51
CA GLN A 185 17.08 -4.51 16.55
C GLN A 185 16.42 -4.45 17.94
N LEU A 186 15.16 -4.04 17.99
CA LEU A 186 14.45 -3.81 19.25
C LEU A 186 14.01 -5.11 19.94
N ILE A 187 13.58 -6.11 19.17
CA ILE A 187 13.12 -7.40 19.72
C ILE A 187 14.21 -8.07 20.56
N PRO A 188 15.43 -8.29 20.06
CA PRO A 188 16.49 -8.90 20.88
C PRO A 188 16.89 -8.06 22.09
N THR A 189 16.70 -6.75 22.03
CA THR A 189 17.06 -5.82 23.12
C THR A 189 16.03 -5.84 24.24
N TYR A 190 14.75 -5.73 23.90
CA TYR A 190 13.67 -5.54 24.88
C TYR A 190 12.86 -6.80 25.17
N LEU A 191 12.84 -7.75 24.24
CA LEU A 191 12.15 -9.04 24.38
C LEU A 191 13.13 -10.22 24.45
N ASN A 192 14.35 -9.99 24.91
CA ASN A 192 15.45 -10.98 24.93
C ASN A 192 15.08 -12.31 25.63
N ARG A 193 14.20 -12.27 26.64
CA ARG A 193 13.73 -13.47 27.37
C ARG A 193 12.83 -14.37 26.50
N TRP A 194 12.27 -13.84 25.43
CA TRP A 194 11.33 -14.53 24.52
C TRP A 194 11.90 -14.72 23.12
N VAL A 195 13.19 -14.48 22.89
CA VAL A 195 13.88 -14.74 21.61
C VAL A 195 14.72 -16.00 21.73
N ARG A 196 14.60 -16.90 20.72
CA ARG A 196 15.39 -18.13 20.62
C ARG A 196 16.32 -18.16 19.42
#